data_cdd89a6dc8579322d01d5687f5b87a4e
#
_entry.id   cdd89a6dc8579322d01d5687f5b87a4e
#
_cell.length_a   1.000
_cell.length_b   1.000
_cell.length_c   1.000
_cell.angle_alpha   90.00
_cell.angle_beta   90.00
_cell.angle_gamma   90.00
#
_symmetry.space_group_name_H-M   'P 1'
#
loop_
_entity.id
_entity.type
_entity.pdbx_description
1 polymer ?
#
loop_
_entity_poly.entity_id
_entity_poly.type
_entity_poly.pdbx_seq_one_letter_code
_entity_poly.pdbx_strand_id
1 'polypeptide(L)' 'MTHREVGISSVSELGQMVRAVRKESGLTQRDAAALCNVSLPFLNGLEQGKATAQIGKVLSVCNRFGIDVRLRLPGETA' A
#
# COMPACT_ATOMS: atom_id res chain seq x y z
N MET A 1 -3.56 -3.98 -20.10
CA MET A 1 -3.66 -4.58 -18.75
C MET A 1 -4.79 -3.94 -17.98
N THR A 2 -5.60 -4.73 -17.32
CA THR A 2 -6.78 -4.26 -16.64
C THR A 2 -6.46 -3.93 -15.19
N HIS A 3 -6.92 -2.77 -14.72
CA HIS A 3 -6.79 -2.39 -13.32
C HIS A 3 -8.08 -2.66 -12.59
N ARG A 4 -7.95 -3.05 -11.33
CA ARG A 4 -9.07 -3.22 -10.44
C ARG A 4 -9.06 -2.10 -9.43
N GLU A 5 -10.24 -1.62 -9.07
CA GLU A 5 -10.35 -0.62 -8.02
C GLU A 5 -10.95 -1.25 -6.78
N VAL A 6 -10.34 -0.99 -5.65
CA VAL A 6 -10.78 -1.50 -4.36
C VAL A 6 -10.94 -0.33 -3.41
N GLY A 7 -12.10 -0.21 -2.79
CA GLY A 7 -12.31 0.78 -1.75
C GLY A 7 -11.76 0.28 -0.43
N ILE A 8 -11.08 1.14 0.29
CA ILE A 8 -10.59 0.82 1.63
C ILE A 8 -11.03 1.91 2.59
N SER A 9 -11.16 1.54 3.86
CA SER A 9 -11.51 2.49 4.90
C SER A 9 -10.61 2.37 6.13
N SER A 10 -9.55 1.57 6.05
CA SER A 10 -8.65 1.40 7.19
C SER A 10 -7.25 1.07 6.68
N VAL A 11 -6.25 1.30 7.54
CA VAL A 11 -4.87 0.93 7.24
C VAL A 11 -4.75 -0.58 7.12
N SER A 12 -5.56 -1.31 7.89
CA SER A 12 -5.56 -2.76 7.80
C SER A 12 -5.91 -3.23 6.40
N GLU A 13 -6.96 -2.64 5.81
CA GLU A 13 -7.36 -3.00 4.46
C GLU A 13 -6.29 -2.61 3.44
N LEU A 14 -5.70 -1.43 3.60
CA LEU A 14 -4.61 -1.01 2.72
C LEU A 14 -3.43 -1.96 2.82
N GLY A 15 -3.06 -2.34 4.04
CA GLY A 15 -1.96 -3.27 4.26
C GLY A 15 -2.19 -4.61 3.61
N GLN A 16 -3.43 -5.10 3.64
CA GLN A 16 -3.78 -6.35 2.96
C GLN A 16 -3.60 -6.24 1.45
N MET A 17 -3.95 -5.08 0.88
CA MET A 17 -3.77 -4.87 -0.56
C MET A 17 -2.29 -4.82 -0.93
N VAL A 18 -1.48 -4.14 -0.13
CA VAL A 18 -0.04 -4.09 -0.34
C VAL A 18 0.54 -5.50 -0.29
N ARG A 19 0.13 -6.28 0.71
CA ARG A 19 0.60 -7.66 0.84
C ARG A 19 0.20 -8.50 -0.38
N ALA A 20 -1.03 -8.35 -0.84
CA ALA A 20 -1.51 -9.12 -1.99
C ALA A 20 -0.68 -8.80 -3.24
N VAL A 21 -0.46 -7.52 -3.51
CA VAL A 21 0.33 -7.11 -4.68
C VAL A 21 1.76 -7.60 -4.56
N ARG A 22 2.35 -7.50 -3.36
CA ARG A 22 3.70 -8.01 -3.14
C ARG A 22 3.79 -9.49 -3.46
N LYS A 23 2.83 -10.28 -2.96
CA LYS A 23 2.83 -11.72 -3.21
C LYS A 23 2.61 -12.05 -4.68
N GLU A 24 1.72 -11.32 -5.33
CA GLU A 24 1.51 -11.49 -6.77
C GLU A 24 2.78 -11.19 -7.56
N SER A 25 3.62 -10.30 -7.04
CA SER A 25 4.89 -9.95 -7.66
C SER A 25 5.98 -10.96 -7.37
N GLY A 26 5.71 -11.96 -6.54
CA GLY A 26 6.68 -12.97 -6.18
C GLY A 26 7.78 -12.50 -5.24
N LEU A 27 7.55 -11.43 -4.49
CA LEU A 27 8.56 -10.83 -3.62
C LEU A 27 8.35 -11.23 -2.17
N THR A 28 9.47 -11.52 -1.49
CA THR A 28 9.44 -11.63 -0.03
C THR A 28 9.33 -10.23 0.57
N GLN A 29 8.96 -10.16 1.86
CA GLN A 29 8.95 -8.85 2.51
C GLN A 29 10.32 -8.19 2.49
N ARG A 30 11.37 -8.98 2.69
CA ARG A 30 12.75 -8.45 2.69
C ARG A 30 13.08 -7.82 1.34
N ASP A 31 12.79 -8.52 0.25
CA ASP A 31 13.08 -8.02 -1.08
C ASP A 31 12.25 -6.78 -1.39
N ALA A 32 10.98 -6.82 -1.00
CA ALA A 32 10.09 -5.69 -1.25
C ALA A 32 10.50 -4.46 -0.43
N ALA A 33 10.92 -4.65 0.81
CA ALA A 33 11.38 -3.54 1.64
C ALA A 33 12.59 -2.87 1.01
N ALA A 34 13.54 -3.68 0.52
CA ALA A 34 14.72 -3.16 -0.15
C ALA A 34 14.33 -2.39 -1.42
N LEU A 35 13.43 -2.95 -2.22
CA LEU A 35 12.97 -2.31 -3.44
C LEU A 35 12.30 -0.97 -3.15
N CYS A 36 11.52 -0.90 -2.09
CA CYS A 36 10.78 0.31 -1.72
C CYS A 36 11.61 1.27 -0.88
N ASN A 37 12.83 0.90 -0.53
CA ASN A 37 13.71 1.71 0.31
C ASN A 37 13.08 2.02 1.67
N VAL A 38 12.46 1.02 2.26
CA VAL A 38 11.92 1.10 3.62
C VAL A 38 12.48 -0.05 4.44
N SER A 39 12.37 0.06 5.76
CA SER A 39 12.83 -1.01 6.62
C SER A 39 11.87 -2.19 6.57
N LEU A 40 12.39 -3.38 6.86
CA LEU A 40 11.56 -4.57 6.96
C LEU A 40 10.47 -4.43 8.04
N PRO A 41 10.80 -3.92 9.24
CA PRO A 41 9.74 -3.68 10.24
C PRO A 41 8.67 -2.71 9.76
N PHE A 42 9.04 -1.69 8.99
CA PHE A 42 8.04 -0.76 8.45
C PHE A 42 7.07 -1.49 7.52
N LEU A 43 7.60 -2.25 6.56
CA LEU A 43 6.75 -2.96 5.61
C LEU A 43 5.88 -3.99 6.31
N ASN A 44 6.47 -4.74 7.23
CA ASN A 44 5.72 -5.73 8.01
C ASN A 44 4.58 -5.06 8.78
N GLY A 45 4.86 -3.93 9.44
CA GLY A 45 3.85 -3.20 10.18
C GLY A 45 2.72 -2.70 9.28
N LEU A 46 3.08 -2.17 8.11
CA LEU A 46 2.08 -1.71 7.15
C LEU A 46 1.17 -2.86 6.71
N GLU A 47 1.75 -4.00 6.37
CA GLU A 47 0.96 -5.15 5.92
C GLU A 47 0.06 -5.70 7.03
N GLN A 48 0.42 -5.47 8.28
CA GLN A 48 -0.40 -5.86 9.42
C GLN A 48 -1.38 -4.78 9.86
N GLY A 49 -1.39 -3.65 9.17
CA GLY A 49 -2.39 -2.61 9.44
C GLY A 49 -2.02 -1.64 10.53
N LYS A 50 -0.73 -1.38 10.75
CA LYS A 50 -0.30 -0.44 11.77
C LYS A 50 -0.79 0.96 11.44
N ALA A 51 -1.74 1.46 12.25
CA ALA A 51 -2.43 2.72 11.98
C ALA A 51 -1.50 3.93 12.05
N THR A 52 -0.38 3.81 12.75
CA THR A 52 0.58 4.91 12.90
C THR A 52 1.68 4.90 11.86
N ALA A 53 1.56 4.10 10.80
CA ALA A 53 2.56 4.07 9.75
C ALA A 53 2.67 5.45 9.10
N GLN A 54 3.90 5.89 8.87
CA GLN A 54 4.16 7.20 8.28
C GLN A 54 3.60 7.24 6.85
N ILE A 55 2.66 8.16 6.61
CA ILE A 55 1.90 8.16 5.36
C ILE A 55 2.78 8.40 4.15
N GLY A 56 3.81 9.23 4.26
CA GLY A 56 4.70 9.47 3.12
C GLY A 56 5.37 8.20 2.66
N LYS A 57 5.82 7.37 3.59
CA LYS A 57 6.43 6.08 3.25
C LYS A 57 5.40 5.11 2.70
N VAL A 58 4.18 5.15 3.23
CA VAL A 58 3.09 4.31 2.73
C VAL A 58 2.83 4.62 1.26
N LEU A 59 2.70 5.90 0.93
CA LEU A 59 2.46 6.31 -0.46
C LEU A 59 3.62 5.92 -1.37
N SER A 60 4.85 6.01 -0.84
CA SER A 60 6.03 5.60 -1.60
C SER A 60 5.99 4.11 -1.92
N VAL A 61 5.63 3.28 -0.94
CA VAL A 61 5.48 1.83 -1.16
C VAL A 61 4.42 1.56 -2.21
N CYS A 62 3.27 2.21 -2.09
CA CYS A 62 2.19 2.04 -3.07
C CYS A 62 2.67 2.39 -4.47
N ASN A 63 3.36 3.52 -4.60
CA ASN A 63 3.87 3.95 -5.89
C ASN A 63 4.83 2.95 -6.50
N ARG A 64 5.73 2.39 -5.71
CA ARG A 64 6.70 1.40 -6.20
C ARG A 64 6.03 0.12 -6.69
N PHE A 65 4.91 -0.25 -6.06
CA PHE A 65 4.18 -1.45 -6.47
C PHE A 65 3.15 -1.18 -7.56
N GLY A 66 3.07 0.05 -8.07
CA GLY A 66 2.08 0.37 -9.09
C GLY A 66 0.67 0.48 -8.53
N ILE A 67 0.54 0.64 -7.23
CA ILE A 67 -0.76 0.88 -6.60
C ILE A 67 -1.06 2.37 -6.71
N ASP A 68 -2.13 2.69 -7.42
CA ASP A 68 -2.53 4.06 -7.67
C ASP A 68 -3.55 4.48 -6.60
N VAL A 69 -3.14 5.40 -5.73
CA VAL A 69 -4.01 5.82 -4.62
C VAL A 69 -4.89 6.97 -5.11
N ARG A 70 -6.20 6.75 -5.09
CA ARG A 70 -7.17 7.72 -5.54
C ARG A 70 -8.13 8.06 -4.42
N LEU A 71 -8.59 9.30 -4.42
CA LEU A 71 -9.55 9.78 -3.44
C LEU A 71 -10.85 10.10 -4.16
N ARG A 72 -11.94 9.61 -3.62
CA ARG A 72 -13.25 10.03 -4.06
C ARG A 72 -13.76 11.06 -3.07
N LEU A 73 -13.92 12.30 -3.53
CA LEU A 73 -14.35 13.38 -2.66
C LEU A 73 -15.85 13.41 -2.55
N PRO A 74 -16.37 13.87 -1.41
CA PRO A 74 -17.82 13.93 -1.22
C PRO A 74 -18.44 15.07 -1.99
N GLY A 75 -19.70 14.90 -2.34
CA GLY A 75 -20.53 15.94 -2.89
C GLY A 75 -20.14 16.37 -4.29
N GLU A 76 -20.85 17.37 -4.75
CA GLU A 76 -20.53 18.00 -6.01
C GLU A 76 -19.55 19.13 -5.78
N THR A 77 -18.55 19.19 -6.61
CA THR A 77 -17.72 20.38 -6.61
C THR A 77 -18.40 21.43 -7.42
N ALA A 78 -18.57 22.57 -6.79
CA ALA A 78 -19.16 23.68 -7.49
C ALA A 78 -18.22 24.22 -8.55
#